data_5707644d5f14e42eb69a73dd95bdab29
#
_entry.id   5707644d5f14e42eb69a73dd95bdab29
#
_cell.length_a   1.000
_cell.length_b   1.000
_cell.length_c   1.000
_cell.angle_alpha   90.00
_cell.angle_beta   90.00
_cell.angle_gamma   90.00
#
_symmetry.space_group_name_H-M   'P 1'
#
loop_
_entity.id
_entity.type
_entity.pdbx_description
1 polymer ?
#
loop_
_entity_poly.entity_id
_entity_poly.type
_entity_poly.pdbx_seq_one_letter_code
_entity_poly.pdbx_strand_id
1 'polypeptide(L)'
;MAMSFELPQLSYVAPDFADHFVDSLRQYGFAAVVDHPLDNHRIERIYQDWLAFFASEEVSAFTMDPQSQDGYFSLQSAEHAKGYRDRDFKEYFQFYCWGRCPETLRTDLEAHFSA
;
A
#
# COMPACT_ATOMS: atom_id res chain seq x y z
N MET A 1 -11.15 -2.94 -34.57
CA MET A 1 -12.09 -2.50 -33.51
C MET A 1 -11.45 -2.74 -32.14
N ALA A 2 -11.24 -1.69 -31.38
CA ALA A 2 -10.69 -1.84 -30.04
C ALA A 2 -11.78 -2.43 -29.12
N MET A 3 -11.48 -3.54 -28.43
CA MET A 3 -12.33 -4.06 -27.39
C MET A 3 -12.11 -3.25 -26.12
N SER A 4 -13.14 -2.56 -25.65
CA SER A 4 -13.09 -1.92 -24.35
C SER A 4 -13.38 -2.96 -23.27
N PHE A 5 -12.50 -3.03 -22.28
CA PHE A 5 -12.69 -3.87 -21.10
C PHE A 5 -13.04 -2.99 -19.90
N GLU A 6 -14.16 -3.26 -19.28
CA GLU A 6 -14.51 -2.62 -18.02
C GLU A 6 -14.54 -3.66 -16.90
N LEU A 7 -13.77 -3.39 -15.86
CA LEU A 7 -13.81 -4.18 -14.65
C LEU A 7 -15.11 -3.88 -13.90
N PRO A 8 -15.90 -4.90 -13.50
CA PRO A 8 -17.11 -4.67 -12.72
C PRO A 8 -16.80 -3.97 -11.40
N GLN A 9 -17.58 -2.95 -11.06
CA GLN A 9 -17.52 -2.31 -9.75
C GLN A 9 -18.47 -3.03 -8.80
N LEU A 10 -17.92 -3.49 -7.67
CA LEU A 10 -18.65 -4.29 -6.69
C LEU A 10 -18.96 -3.45 -5.47
N SER A 11 -20.24 -3.34 -5.11
CA SER A 11 -20.63 -2.61 -3.89
C SER A 11 -20.39 -3.46 -2.65
N TYR A 12 -19.57 -2.95 -1.76
CA TYR A 12 -19.25 -3.61 -0.49
C TYR A 12 -20.50 -3.89 0.37
N VAL A 13 -21.52 -3.05 0.24
CA VAL A 13 -22.76 -3.17 1.02
C VAL A 13 -23.82 -4.04 0.35
N ALA A 14 -23.57 -4.56 -0.85
CA ALA A 14 -24.50 -5.45 -1.51
C ALA A 14 -24.56 -6.81 -0.81
N PRO A 15 -25.77 -7.43 -0.70
CA PRO A 15 -25.91 -8.73 0.00
C PRO A 15 -25.09 -9.86 -0.61
N ASP A 16 -24.83 -9.82 -1.92
CA ASP A 16 -24.09 -10.81 -2.67
C ASP A 16 -22.62 -10.39 -2.95
N PHE A 17 -22.12 -9.39 -2.24
CA PHE A 17 -20.77 -8.86 -2.45
C PHE A 17 -19.70 -9.94 -2.41
N ALA A 18 -19.75 -10.82 -1.40
CA ALA A 18 -18.71 -11.83 -1.22
C ALA A 18 -18.58 -12.77 -2.42
N ASP A 19 -19.70 -13.21 -2.97
CA ASP A 19 -19.72 -14.10 -4.14
C ASP A 19 -19.15 -13.40 -5.38
N HIS A 20 -19.59 -12.18 -5.64
CA HIS A 20 -19.10 -11.39 -6.76
C HIS A 20 -17.62 -11.01 -6.61
N PHE A 21 -17.17 -10.77 -5.38
CA PHE A 21 -15.77 -10.51 -5.09
C PHE A 21 -14.88 -11.70 -5.45
N VAL A 22 -15.28 -12.90 -5.02
CA VAL A 22 -14.55 -14.14 -5.35
C VAL A 22 -14.57 -14.40 -6.86
N ASP A 23 -15.70 -14.22 -7.49
CA ASP A 23 -15.81 -14.40 -8.95
C ASP A 23 -14.92 -13.43 -9.72
N SER A 24 -14.86 -12.17 -9.28
CA SER A 24 -13.98 -11.18 -9.90
C SER A 24 -12.49 -11.56 -9.76
N LEU A 25 -12.09 -12.04 -8.58
CA LEU A 25 -10.72 -12.53 -8.37
C LEU A 25 -10.40 -13.73 -9.27
N ARG A 26 -11.34 -14.66 -9.44
CA ARG A 26 -11.15 -15.83 -10.30
C ARG A 26 -11.04 -15.45 -11.77
N GLN A 27 -11.89 -14.52 -12.21
CA GLN A 27 -11.99 -14.16 -13.62
C GLN A 27 -10.92 -13.17 -14.06
N TYR A 28 -10.60 -12.19 -13.22
CA TYR A 28 -9.73 -11.07 -13.56
C TYR A 28 -8.45 -10.97 -12.74
N GLY A 29 -8.36 -11.67 -11.63
CA GLY A 29 -7.21 -11.60 -10.71
C GLY A 29 -7.28 -10.48 -9.69
N PHE A 30 -8.25 -9.58 -9.79
CA PHE A 30 -8.48 -8.49 -8.84
C PHE A 30 -9.94 -8.03 -8.90
N ALA A 31 -10.33 -7.17 -7.97
CA ALA A 31 -11.70 -6.65 -7.88
C ALA A 31 -11.68 -5.15 -7.58
N ALA A 32 -12.61 -4.41 -8.20
CA ALA A 32 -12.85 -3.02 -7.88
C ALA A 32 -14.03 -2.92 -6.91
N VAL A 33 -13.80 -2.37 -5.74
CA VAL A 33 -14.80 -2.28 -4.66
C VAL A 33 -15.20 -0.83 -4.46
N VAL A 34 -16.51 -0.59 -4.45
CA VAL A 34 -17.11 0.71 -4.13
C VAL A 34 -17.93 0.60 -2.86
N ASP A 35 -18.36 1.72 -2.31
CA ASP A 35 -19.14 1.81 -1.06
C ASP A 35 -18.45 1.12 0.13
N HIS A 36 -17.12 1.05 0.10
CA HIS A 36 -16.34 0.49 1.20
C HIS A 36 -16.31 1.45 2.41
N PRO A 37 -16.10 0.91 3.63
CA PRO A 37 -16.12 1.74 4.85
C PRO A 37 -14.85 2.56 5.07
N LEU A 38 -13.85 2.45 4.19
CA LEU A 38 -12.61 3.20 4.33
C LEU A 38 -12.81 4.67 3.96
N ASP A 39 -12.25 5.57 4.76
CA ASP A 39 -12.34 7.00 4.54
C ASP A 39 -11.38 7.43 3.40
N ASN A 40 -11.94 7.86 2.27
CA ASN A 40 -11.16 8.27 1.11
C ASN A 40 -10.29 9.51 1.39
N HIS A 41 -10.74 10.44 2.23
CA HIS A 41 -9.93 11.59 2.62
C HIS A 41 -8.72 11.18 3.44
N ARG A 42 -8.88 10.17 4.29
CA ARG A 42 -7.76 9.59 5.04
C ARG A 42 -6.77 8.92 4.10
N ILE A 43 -7.23 8.16 3.12
CA ILE A 43 -6.37 7.52 2.12
C ILE A 43 -5.54 8.58 1.38
N GLU A 44 -6.16 9.67 0.94
CA GLU A 44 -5.45 10.76 0.28
C GLU A 44 -4.39 11.41 1.18
N ARG A 45 -4.72 11.64 2.47
CA ARG A 45 -3.75 12.19 3.42
C ARG A 45 -2.57 11.22 3.61
N ILE A 46 -2.84 9.93 3.71
CA ILE A 46 -1.79 8.92 3.81
C ILE A 46 -0.84 9.02 2.61
N TYR A 47 -1.37 9.06 1.39
CA TYR A 47 -0.55 9.20 0.20
C TYR A 47 0.29 10.48 0.21
N GLN A 48 -0.32 11.62 0.50
CA GLN A 48 0.38 12.90 0.50
C GLN A 48 1.43 12.98 1.59
N ASP A 49 1.13 12.52 2.79
CA ASP A 49 2.05 12.55 3.92
C ASP A 49 3.25 11.63 3.68
N TRP A 50 3.03 10.46 3.10
CA TRP A 50 4.13 9.55 2.75
C TRP A 50 4.99 10.08 1.62
N LEU A 51 4.41 10.70 0.60
CA LEU A 51 5.18 11.36 -0.45
C LEU A 51 6.07 12.48 0.14
N ALA A 52 5.54 13.28 1.04
CA ALA A 52 6.30 14.31 1.72
C ALA A 52 7.43 13.70 2.59
N PHE A 53 7.14 12.61 3.29
CA PHE A 53 8.14 11.89 4.09
C PHE A 53 9.29 11.39 3.22
N PHE A 54 9.01 10.73 2.10
CA PHE A 54 10.06 10.24 1.19
C PHE A 54 10.90 11.36 0.59
N ALA A 55 10.35 12.57 0.46
CA ALA A 55 11.08 13.73 -0.03
C ALA A 55 11.83 14.48 1.06
N SER A 56 11.66 14.12 2.34
CA SER A 56 12.27 14.81 3.48
C SER A 56 13.59 14.17 3.89
N GLU A 57 14.36 14.88 4.70
CA GLU A 57 15.57 14.33 5.31
C GLU A 57 15.27 13.37 6.47
N GLU A 58 14.04 13.35 6.95
CA GLU A 58 13.61 12.53 8.07
C GLU A 58 13.71 11.03 7.78
N VAL A 59 13.69 10.63 6.52
CA VAL A 59 13.79 9.22 6.10
C VAL A 59 15.01 8.51 6.69
N SER A 60 16.14 9.23 6.84
CA SER A 60 17.36 8.63 7.33
C SER A 60 17.29 8.19 8.79
N ALA A 61 16.42 8.84 9.59
CA ALA A 61 16.18 8.46 10.98
C ALA A 61 15.41 7.13 11.11
N PHE A 62 14.75 6.70 10.04
CA PHE A 62 13.93 5.50 10.01
C PHE A 62 14.52 4.41 9.11
N THR A 63 15.81 4.46 8.82
CA THR A 63 16.48 3.42 8.04
C THR A 63 16.20 2.04 8.62
N MET A 64 15.93 1.09 7.73
CA MET A 64 15.58 -0.28 8.06
C MET A 64 16.57 -0.91 9.04
N ASP A 65 16.03 -1.54 10.08
CA ASP A 65 16.81 -2.36 11.02
C ASP A 65 16.90 -3.79 10.47
N PRO A 66 18.12 -4.33 10.29
CA PRO A 66 18.29 -5.68 9.74
C PRO A 66 17.64 -6.80 10.56
N GLN A 67 17.42 -6.59 11.86
CA GLN A 67 16.81 -7.60 12.73
C GLN A 67 15.30 -7.58 12.65
N SER A 68 14.69 -6.39 12.77
CA SER A 68 13.24 -6.23 12.78
C SER A 68 12.63 -6.07 11.39
N GLN A 69 13.44 -5.66 10.41
CA GLN A 69 13.02 -5.46 9.02
C GLN A 69 11.95 -4.37 8.84
N ASP A 70 11.75 -3.51 9.83
CA ASP A 70 10.85 -2.37 9.75
C ASP A 70 11.62 -1.12 9.30
N GLY A 71 10.91 -0.16 8.72
CA GLY A 71 11.44 1.13 8.38
C GLY A 71 11.70 1.36 6.90
N TYR A 72 12.56 2.32 6.61
CA TYR A 72 12.83 2.83 5.27
C TYR A 72 13.88 2.00 4.55
N PHE A 73 13.53 1.55 3.35
CA PHE A 73 14.43 0.86 2.42
C PHE A 73 14.79 1.82 1.28
N SER A 74 16.04 2.22 1.24
CA SER A 74 16.54 3.10 0.19
C SER A 74 16.75 2.35 -1.12
N LEU A 75 17.01 3.09 -2.20
CA LEU A 75 17.40 2.51 -3.48
C LEU A 75 18.64 1.63 -3.37
N GLN A 76 19.53 1.93 -2.42
CA GLN A 76 20.76 1.17 -2.20
C GLN A 76 20.53 -0.15 -1.47
N SER A 77 19.48 -0.24 -0.66
CA SER A 77 19.10 -1.46 0.08
C SER A 77 18.05 -2.30 -0.63
N ALA A 78 17.55 -1.85 -1.79
CA ALA A 78 16.55 -2.59 -2.56
C ALA A 78 17.10 -3.95 -2.99
N GLU A 79 16.20 -4.94 -3.05
CA GLU A 79 16.55 -6.30 -3.45
C GLU A 79 16.90 -6.37 -4.94
N HIS A 80 17.79 -7.31 -5.27
CA HIS A 80 18.09 -7.65 -6.65
C HIS A 80 17.04 -8.63 -7.17
N ALA A 81 16.67 -8.48 -8.44
CA ALA A 81 15.96 -9.55 -9.11
C ALA A 81 16.87 -10.79 -9.22
N LYS A 82 16.30 -11.98 -9.02
CA LYS A 82 17.07 -13.24 -9.06
C LYS A 82 17.82 -13.37 -10.40
N GLY A 83 19.14 -13.51 -10.30
CA GLY A 83 20.01 -13.65 -11.49
C GLY A 83 20.48 -12.33 -12.11
N TYR A 84 20.11 -11.19 -11.55
CA TYR A 84 20.51 -9.87 -12.03
C TYR A 84 21.37 -9.15 -10.99
N ARG A 85 22.32 -8.35 -11.48
CA ARG A 85 23.18 -7.53 -10.61
C ARG A 85 22.53 -6.22 -10.19
N ASP A 86 21.65 -5.70 -11.06
CA ASP A 86 21.01 -4.42 -10.83
C ASP A 86 19.90 -4.56 -9.79
N ARG A 87 19.85 -3.61 -8.86
CA ARG A 87 18.78 -3.54 -7.86
C ARG A 87 17.52 -2.97 -8.47
N ASP A 88 16.38 -3.33 -7.90
CA ASP A 88 15.12 -2.71 -8.25
C ASP A 88 15.20 -1.20 -8.02
N PHE A 89 14.71 -0.43 -8.99
CA PHE A 89 14.65 1.03 -8.89
C PHE A 89 13.40 1.43 -8.08
N LYS A 90 13.47 1.19 -6.77
CA LYS A 90 12.39 1.54 -5.86
C LYS A 90 12.94 1.88 -4.47
N GLU A 91 12.26 2.78 -3.80
CA GLU A 91 12.39 2.98 -2.36
C GLU A 91 11.03 2.71 -1.73
N TYR A 92 11.02 2.23 -0.49
CA TYR A 92 9.77 1.89 0.18
C TYR A 92 9.94 1.91 1.69
N PHE A 93 8.82 1.86 2.40
CA PHE A 93 8.78 1.78 3.85
C PHE A 93 7.96 0.56 4.26
N GLN A 94 8.53 -0.30 5.11
CA GLN A 94 7.81 -1.41 5.72
C GLN A 94 7.23 -0.95 7.05
N PHE A 95 5.93 -0.77 7.07
CA PHE A 95 5.19 -0.39 8.26
C PHE A 95 4.61 -1.63 8.93
N TYR A 96 4.89 -1.75 10.23
CA TYR A 96 4.28 -2.73 11.11
C TYR A 96 3.66 -2.00 12.30
N CYS A 97 2.52 -2.48 12.82
CA CYS A 97 1.87 -1.84 13.96
C CYS A 97 2.77 -1.78 15.20
N TRP A 98 3.71 -2.72 15.32
CA TRP A 98 4.72 -2.77 16.41
C TRP A 98 6.03 -2.07 16.05
N GLY A 99 6.20 -1.69 14.79
CA GLY A 99 7.45 -1.14 14.28
C GLY A 99 7.57 0.37 14.45
N ARG A 100 8.70 0.90 13.98
CA ARG A 100 8.95 2.35 14.01
C ARG A 100 8.21 3.03 12.87
N CYS A 101 7.70 4.20 13.14
CA CYS A 101 7.03 5.04 12.16
C CYS A 101 7.01 6.49 12.68
N PRO A 102 7.16 7.49 11.81
CA PRO A 102 6.94 8.87 12.25
C PRO A 102 5.57 9.03 12.88
N GLU A 103 5.52 9.65 14.06
CA GLU A 103 4.25 9.79 14.82
C GLU A 103 3.18 10.53 14.02
N THR A 104 3.59 11.51 13.20
CA THR A 104 2.66 12.26 12.35
C THR A 104 1.95 11.40 11.32
N LEU A 105 2.57 10.28 10.90
CA LEU A 105 2.00 9.36 9.92
C LEU A 105 1.26 8.20 10.58
N ARG A 106 1.63 7.86 11.81
CA ARG A 106 1.08 6.71 12.53
C ARG A 106 -0.42 6.79 12.76
N THR A 107 -0.92 7.95 13.13
CA THR A 107 -2.33 8.13 13.49
C THR A 107 -3.27 7.72 12.34
N ASP A 108 -3.02 8.20 11.13
CA ASP A 108 -3.86 7.86 9.98
C ASP A 108 -3.69 6.40 9.57
N LEU A 109 -2.46 5.85 9.64
CA LEU A 109 -2.22 4.44 9.32
C LEU A 109 -2.95 3.51 10.30
N GLU A 110 -2.83 3.73 11.59
CA GLU A 110 -3.50 2.91 12.60
C GLU A 110 -5.01 2.98 12.45
N ALA A 111 -5.56 4.17 12.21
CA ALA A 111 -6.98 4.33 11.96
C ALA A 111 -7.43 3.61 10.68
N HIS A 112 -6.61 3.62 9.63
CA HIS A 112 -6.91 2.92 8.39
C HIS A 112 -6.94 1.40 8.58
N PHE A 113 -5.94 0.84 9.27
CA PHE A 113 -5.87 -0.60 9.50
C PHE A 113 -6.89 -1.11 10.52
N SER A 114 -7.47 -0.22 11.33
CA SER A 114 -8.51 -0.56 12.31
C SER A 114 -9.93 -0.43 11.75
N ALA A 115 -10.07 0.11 10.57
CA ALA A 115 -11.37 0.39 9.96
C ALA A 115 -12.13 -0.87 9.52
#